data_17440abb84faa0d8536841c3092f5f52
#
_entry.id   17440abb84faa0d8536841c3092f5f52
#
_cell.length_a   1.000
_cell.length_b   1.000
_cell.length_c   1.000
_cell.angle_alpha   90.00
_cell.angle_beta   90.00
_cell.angle_gamma   90.00
#
_symmetry.space_group_name_H-M   'P 1'
#
loop_
_entity.id
_entity.type
_entity.pdbx_description
1 polymer ?
#
loop_
_entity_poly.entity_id
_entity_poly.type
_entity_poly.pdbx_seq_one_letter_code
_entity_poly.pdbx_strand_id
1 'polypeptide(L)'
;MTTGVGAVVAAPSAIPWDRLGWTLLGTAASAASASMFNQLLERRRDALMQRTAARPLPQRRVGPLPVFALACALAYAGWALLVWKAGWIPAALATGNVLVYALLYTPLKPLTSLNTLVGAVCGAVPPMVGWTAMTGSLDAGAWVVGGILFVWQLPHFMALAWLYREDYGRGGFVMLPARDPSGNLTAQTMLLTSLTLVPMALLATLQGLAGIVFALCATLLGLWLSWESLRFLRARTDAMARRVFLVSIVYLPLLLLVMVLDRGPVSPAAGVRLRGVVDGGDVAGPPRSNAEPRMPSGQTAPASAP
;
A
#
# COMPACT_ATOMS: atom_id res chain seq x y z
N MET A 1 -11.44 -2.58 0.20
CA MET A 1 -11.35 -1.95 1.54
C MET A 1 -10.10 -1.07 1.65
N THR A 2 -8.87 -1.59 1.58
CA THR A 2 -7.62 -0.83 1.78
C THR A 2 -7.45 0.35 0.81
N THR A 3 -7.76 0.17 -0.50
CA THR A 3 -7.80 1.25 -1.49
C THR A 3 -8.75 2.37 -1.07
N GLY A 4 -9.94 2.01 -0.58
CA GLY A 4 -10.92 2.98 -0.11
C GLY A 4 -10.42 3.77 1.11
N VAL A 5 -9.77 3.11 2.06
CA VAL A 5 -9.18 3.77 3.22
C VAL A 5 -8.06 4.72 2.81
N GLY A 6 -7.13 4.26 1.95
CA GLY A 6 -6.07 5.12 1.42
C GLY A 6 -6.63 6.38 0.74
N ALA A 7 -7.70 6.22 -0.05
CA ALA A 7 -8.38 7.34 -0.69
C ALA A 7 -9.06 8.28 0.31
N VAL A 8 -9.78 7.74 1.30
CA VAL A 8 -10.50 8.55 2.30
C VAL A 8 -9.54 9.32 3.20
N VAL A 9 -8.44 8.68 3.64
CA VAL A 9 -7.42 9.34 4.49
C VAL A 9 -6.70 10.45 3.72
N ALA A 10 -6.47 10.26 2.42
CA ALA A 10 -5.81 11.23 1.54
C ALA A 10 -6.76 12.34 1.04
N ALA A 11 -8.07 12.13 1.13
CA ALA A 11 -9.04 13.07 0.56
C ALA A 11 -9.04 14.41 1.29
N PRO A 12 -9.22 15.54 0.57
CA PRO A 12 -9.50 16.84 1.17
C PRO A 12 -10.82 16.76 1.97
N SER A 13 -11.27 17.87 2.52
CA SER A 13 -12.47 17.94 3.38
C SER A 13 -13.71 17.27 2.77
N ALA A 14 -13.90 17.39 1.45
CA ALA A 14 -14.96 16.71 0.71
C ALA A 14 -14.39 15.54 -0.12
N ILE A 15 -14.96 14.35 0.04
CA ILE A 15 -14.55 13.16 -0.72
C ILE A 15 -15.16 13.21 -2.13
N PRO A 16 -14.35 13.18 -3.21
CA PRO A 16 -14.88 13.06 -4.57
C PRO A 16 -15.35 11.63 -4.84
N TRP A 17 -16.62 11.37 -4.50
CA TRP A 17 -17.22 10.02 -4.51
C TRP A 17 -17.19 9.34 -5.88
N ASP A 18 -17.33 10.11 -6.96
CA ASP A 18 -17.22 9.60 -8.34
C ASP A 18 -15.80 9.07 -8.62
N ARG A 19 -14.76 9.85 -8.29
CA ARG A 19 -13.37 9.44 -8.43
C ARG A 19 -13.05 8.24 -7.55
N LEU A 20 -13.55 8.22 -6.31
CA LEU A 20 -13.40 7.08 -5.42
C LEU A 20 -14.04 5.82 -6.02
N GLY A 21 -15.26 5.90 -6.53
CA GLY A 21 -15.95 4.77 -7.15
C GLY A 21 -15.18 4.19 -8.33
N TRP A 22 -14.71 5.05 -9.26
CA TRP A 22 -13.91 4.61 -10.40
C TRP A 22 -12.55 4.03 -9.97
N THR A 23 -11.91 4.60 -8.95
CA THR A 23 -10.65 4.07 -8.40
C THR A 23 -10.84 2.68 -7.83
N LEU A 24 -11.91 2.46 -7.08
CA LEU A 24 -12.26 1.15 -6.52
C LEU A 24 -12.52 0.11 -7.62
N LEU A 25 -13.30 0.47 -8.65
CA LEU A 25 -13.60 -0.40 -9.80
C LEU A 25 -12.33 -0.76 -10.58
N GLY A 26 -11.49 0.22 -10.92
CA GLY A 26 -10.24 0.00 -11.63
C GLY A 26 -9.27 -0.86 -10.83
N THR A 27 -9.14 -0.61 -9.51
CA THR A 27 -8.30 -1.42 -8.63
C THR A 27 -8.84 -2.86 -8.49
N ALA A 28 -10.17 -3.02 -8.39
CA ALA A 28 -10.80 -4.33 -8.31
C ALA A 28 -10.58 -5.15 -9.59
N ALA A 29 -10.71 -4.53 -10.77
CA ALA A 29 -10.42 -5.17 -12.05
C ALA A 29 -8.95 -5.62 -12.15
N SER A 30 -8.01 -4.74 -11.74
CA SER A 30 -6.58 -5.07 -11.69
C SER A 30 -6.28 -6.23 -10.72
N ALA A 31 -6.88 -6.23 -9.53
CA ALA A 31 -6.71 -7.29 -8.55
C ALA A 31 -7.29 -8.63 -9.03
N ALA A 32 -8.46 -8.60 -9.69
CA ALA A 32 -9.06 -9.78 -10.29
C ALA A 32 -8.16 -10.36 -11.40
N SER A 33 -7.61 -9.51 -12.26
CA SER A 33 -6.64 -9.89 -13.28
C SER A 33 -5.41 -10.57 -12.67
N ALA A 34 -4.79 -9.95 -11.65
CA ALA A 34 -3.63 -10.52 -10.95
C ALA A 34 -3.93 -11.91 -10.36
N SER A 35 -5.10 -12.07 -9.74
CA SER A 35 -5.57 -13.35 -9.19
C SER A 35 -5.76 -14.41 -10.28
N MET A 36 -6.30 -14.03 -11.45
CA MET A 36 -6.47 -14.94 -12.57
C MET A 36 -5.13 -15.38 -13.16
N PHE A 37 -4.17 -14.46 -13.34
CA PHE A 37 -2.82 -14.84 -13.77
C PHE A 37 -2.14 -15.77 -12.78
N ASN A 38 -2.28 -15.53 -11.48
CA ASN A 38 -1.77 -16.42 -10.45
C ASN A 38 -2.37 -17.82 -10.59
N GLN A 39 -3.70 -17.96 -10.71
CA GLN A 39 -4.35 -19.25 -10.87
C GLN A 39 -3.93 -19.96 -12.16
N LEU A 40 -3.69 -19.24 -13.25
CA LEU A 40 -3.17 -19.82 -14.51
C LEU A 40 -1.77 -20.38 -14.33
N LEU A 41 -0.87 -19.65 -13.68
CA LEU A 41 0.51 -20.04 -13.47
C LEU A 41 0.62 -21.22 -12.49
N GLU A 42 -0.18 -21.19 -11.43
CA GLU A 42 -0.15 -22.18 -10.35
C GLU A 42 -1.07 -23.38 -10.57
N ARG A 43 -1.86 -23.45 -11.66
CA ARG A 43 -2.92 -24.46 -11.86
C ARG A 43 -2.50 -25.92 -11.63
N ARG A 44 -1.24 -26.27 -11.96
CA ARG A 44 -0.71 -27.63 -11.74
C ARG A 44 -0.39 -27.88 -10.28
N ARG A 45 0.14 -26.89 -9.56
CA ARG A 45 0.46 -26.96 -8.13
C ARG A 45 -0.79 -26.87 -7.27
N ASP A 46 -1.74 -26.04 -7.68
CA ASP A 46 -3.06 -25.90 -7.04
C ASP A 46 -3.81 -27.23 -7.00
N ALA A 47 -3.63 -28.10 -8.02
CA ALA A 47 -4.24 -29.43 -8.06
C ALA A 47 -3.68 -30.38 -6.98
N LEU A 48 -2.49 -30.12 -6.45
CA LEU A 48 -1.83 -30.94 -5.42
C LEU A 48 -2.19 -30.52 -4.00
N MET A 49 -2.79 -29.34 -3.83
CA MET A 49 -3.14 -28.77 -2.52
C MET A 49 -4.63 -28.96 -2.21
N GLN A 50 -4.96 -29.44 -1.01
CA GLN A 50 -6.35 -29.67 -0.61
C GLN A 50 -7.20 -28.40 -0.71
N ARG A 51 -6.63 -27.26 -0.29
CA ARG A 51 -7.30 -25.96 -0.27
C ARG A 51 -7.66 -25.44 -1.66
N THR A 52 -6.90 -25.77 -2.69
CA THR A 52 -7.03 -25.19 -4.03
C THR A 52 -7.39 -26.17 -5.13
N ALA A 53 -7.34 -27.48 -4.86
CA ALA A 53 -7.71 -28.53 -5.82
C ALA A 53 -9.15 -28.38 -6.37
N ALA A 54 -10.04 -27.78 -5.59
CA ALA A 54 -11.44 -27.54 -6.00
C ALA A 54 -11.64 -26.30 -6.92
N ARG A 55 -10.57 -25.54 -7.21
CA ARG A 55 -10.66 -24.38 -8.10
C ARG A 55 -11.03 -24.80 -9.53
N PRO A 56 -11.70 -23.93 -10.32
CA PRO A 56 -12.16 -24.27 -11.68
C PRO A 56 -11.05 -24.70 -12.65
N LEU A 57 -9.87 -24.05 -12.60
CA LEU A 57 -8.73 -24.37 -13.47
C LEU A 57 -8.08 -25.73 -13.16
N PRO A 58 -7.73 -26.07 -11.89
CA PRO A 58 -7.27 -27.40 -11.51
C PRO A 58 -8.24 -28.49 -11.90
N GLN A 59 -9.55 -28.28 -11.72
CA GLN A 59 -10.60 -29.22 -12.08
C GLN A 59 -10.94 -29.27 -13.57
N ARG A 60 -10.27 -28.47 -14.40
CA ARG A 60 -10.53 -28.38 -15.86
C ARG A 60 -11.97 -27.99 -16.22
N ARG A 61 -12.73 -27.36 -15.29
CA ARG A 61 -14.08 -26.87 -15.56
C ARG A 61 -14.06 -25.67 -16.53
N VAL A 62 -12.95 -24.93 -16.54
CA VAL A 62 -12.71 -23.82 -17.43
C VAL A 62 -11.34 -24.00 -18.08
N GLY A 63 -11.25 -23.73 -19.38
CA GLY A 63 -9.99 -23.78 -20.12
C GLY A 63 -9.06 -22.63 -19.75
N PRO A 64 -7.74 -22.79 -19.91
CA PRO A 64 -6.77 -21.74 -19.58
C PRO A 64 -6.88 -20.53 -20.52
N LEU A 65 -7.23 -20.71 -21.79
CA LEU A 65 -7.28 -19.62 -22.78
C LEU A 65 -8.39 -18.59 -22.47
N PRO A 66 -9.65 -18.97 -22.19
CA PRO A 66 -10.66 -17.99 -21.76
C PRO A 66 -10.28 -17.22 -20.52
N VAL A 67 -9.66 -17.90 -19.51
CA VAL A 67 -9.22 -17.24 -18.27
C VAL A 67 -8.08 -16.27 -18.56
N PHE A 68 -7.14 -16.61 -19.45
CA PHE A 68 -6.07 -15.71 -19.87
C PHE A 68 -6.63 -14.48 -20.59
N ALA A 69 -7.55 -14.68 -21.56
CA ALA A 69 -8.18 -13.57 -22.27
C ALA A 69 -8.94 -12.62 -21.33
N LEU A 70 -9.70 -13.19 -20.38
CA LEU A 70 -10.42 -12.39 -19.38
C LEU A 70 -9.45 -11.67 -18.42
N ALA A 71 -8.34 -12.30 -18.02
CA ALA A 71 -7.32 -11.66 -17.22
C ALA A 71 -6.70 -10.44 -17.93
N CYS A 72 -6.37 -10.59 -19.23
CA CYS A 72 -5.87 -9.49 -20.04
C CYS A 72 -6.92 -8.36 -20.19
N ALA A 73 -8.17 -8.71 -20.45
CA ALA A 73 -9.26 -7.74 -20.58
C ALA A 73 -9.47 -6.95 -19.27
N LEU A 74 -9.44 -7.63 -18.12
CA LEU A 74 -9.56 -6.98 -16.81
C LEU A 74 -8.32 -6.13 -16.47
N ALA A 75 -7.11 -6.55 -16.84
CA ALA A 75 -5.90 -5.75 -16.67
C ALA A 75 -6.01 -4.44 -17.46
N TYR A 76 -6.41 -4.54 -18.73
CA TYR A 76 -6.59 -3.39 -19.61
C TYR A 76 -7.73 -2.47 -19.12
N ALA A 77 -8.88 -3.03 -18.77
CA ALA A 77 -9.99 -2.26 -18.22
C ALA A 77 -9.64 -1.53 -16.93
N GLY A 78 -8.92 -2.21 -15.99
CA GLY A 78 -8.44 -1.62 -14.77
C GLY A 78 -7.48 -0.45 -15.03
N TRP A 79 -6.50 -0.66 -15.91
CA TRP A 79 -5.58 0.39 -16.34
C TRP A 79 -6.31 1.58 -16.98
N ALA A 80 -7.17 1.34 -17.96
CA ALA A 80 -7.89 2.37 -18.70
C ALA A 80 -8.80 3.21 -17.78
N LEU A 81 -9.54 2.55 -16.87
CA LEU A 81 -10.39 3.23 -15.88
C LEU A 81 -9.57 4.11 -14.95
N LEU A 82 -8.44 3.60 -14.44
CA LEU A 82 -7.58 4.37 -13.54
C LEU A 82 -6.91 5.54 -14.25
N VAL A 83 -6.41 5.37 -15.49
CA VAL A 83 -5.82 6.47 -16.27
C VAL A 83 -6.87 7.55 -16.50
N TRP A 84 -8.06 7.16 -16.94
CA TRP A 84 -9.12 8.11 -17.31
C TRP A 84 -9.70 8.89 -16.11
N LYS A 85 -9.93 8.21 -14.98
CA LYS A 85 -10.70 8.76 -13.86
C LYS A 85 -9.86 9.12 -12.64
N ALA A 86 -8.72 8.46 -12.42
CA ALA A 86 -7.90 8.64 -11.23
C ALA A 86 -6.54 9.28 -11.52
N GLY A 87 -6.04 9.11 -12.74
CA GLY A 87 -4.75 9.62 -13.18
C GLY A 87 -3.72 8.51 -13.43
N TRP A 88 -2.58 8.89 -14.02
CA TRP A 88 -1.59 7.93 -14.47
C TRP A 88 -0.81 7.25 -13.33
N ILE A 89 -0.58 7.95 -12.17
CA ILE A 89 0.16 7.38 -11.04
C ILE A 89 -0.59 6.18 -10.42
N PRO A 90 -1.88 6.29 -10.02
CA PRO A 90 -2.62 5.13 -9.53
C PRO A 90 -2.74 4.01 -10.58
N ALA A 91 -2.82 4.34 -11.87
CA ALA A 91 -2.82 3.34 -12.94
C ALA A 91 -1.49 2.62 -13.05
N ALA A 92 -0.36 3.34 -12.98
CA ALA A 92 0.98 2.77 -13.00
C ALA A 92 1.23 1.85 -11.79
N LEU A 93 0.81 2.28 -10.59
CA LEU A 93 0.90 1.47 -9.37
C LEU A 93 0.09 0.17 -9.48
N ALA A 94 -1.17 0.25 -9.93
CA ALA A 94 -2.03 -0.92 -10.07
C ALA A 94 -1.50 -1.89 -11.13
N THR A 95 -1.06 -1.37 -12.29
CA THR A 95 -0.48 -2.20 -13.37
C THR A 95 0.84 -2.82 -12.93
N GLY A 96 1.73 -2.03 -12.33
CA GLY A 96 2.99 -2.53 -11.77
C GLY A 96 2.74 -3.65 -10.74
N ASN A 97 1.71 -3.49 -9.92
CA ASN A 97 1.31 -4.53 -8.96
C ASN A 97 0.86 -5.82 -9.64
N VAL A 98 0.07 -5.76 -10.72
CA VAL A 98 -0.31 -6.95 -11.51
C VAL A 98 0.94 -7.64 -12.06
N LEU A 99 1.88 -6.87 -12.62
CA LEU A 99 3.13 -7.41 -13.17
C LEU A 99 4.00 -8.06 -12.09
N VAL A 100 4.24 -7.37 -10.97
CA VAL A 100 5.01 -7.91 -9.84
C VAL A 100 4.36 -9.18 -9.29
N TYR A 101 3.04 -9.18 -9.14
CA TYR A 101 2.30 -10.33 -8.62
C TYR A 101 2.38 -11.53 -9.55
N ALA A 102 2.18 -11.34 -10.85
CA ALA A 102 2.17 -12.42 -11.83
C ALA A 102 3.58 -12.91 -12.21
N LEU A 103 4.53 -11.97 -12.42
CA LEU A 103 5.84 -12.29 -13.01
C LEU A 103 6.95 -12.48 -11.97
N LEU A 104 6.80 -11.95 -10.75
CA LEU A 104 7.80 -12.10 -9.69
C LEU A 104 7.27 -12.95 -8.54
N TYR A 105 6.20 -12.51 -7.87
CA TYR A 105 5.69 -13.19 -6.68
C TYR A 105 5.30 -14.64 -6.97
N THR A 106 4.48 -14.87 -8.01
CA THR A 106 3.98 -16.22 -8.33
C THR A 106 5.10 -17.20 -8.70
N PRO A 107 6.06 -16.86 -9.59
CA PRO A 107 7.18 -17.72 -9.90
C PRO A 107 8.18 -17.91 -8.73
N LEU A 108 8.29 -16.95 -7.82
CA LEU A 108 9.20 -17.05 -6.67
C LEU A 108 8.71 -18.02 -5.59
N LYS A 109 7.41 -18.31 -5.50
CA LYS A 109 6.86 -19.20 -4.46
C LYS A 109 7.50 -20.58 -4.40
N PRO A 110 7.81 -21.25 -5.51
CA PRO A 110 8.51 -22.53 -5.48
C PRO A 110 10.03 -22.41 -5.35
N LEU A 111 10.60 -21.22 -5.41
CA LEU A 111 12.05 -21.00 -5.46
C LEU A 111 12.62 -20.56 -4.13
N THR A 112 11.94 -19.66 -3.43
CA THR A 112 12.48 -19.04 -2.22
C THR A 112 11.38 -18.59 -1.26
N SER A 113 11.67 -18.61 0.06
CA SER A 113 10.79 -18.08 1.10
C SER A 113 10.66 -16.55 1.06
N LEU A 114 11.54 -15.85 0.34
CA LEU A 114 11.43 -14.39 0.12
C LEU A 114 10.19 -14.01 -0.70
N ASN A 115 9.51 -14.97 -1.32
CA ASN A 115 8.22 -14.75 -1.97
C ASN A 115 7.23 -14.01 -1.07
N THR A 116 7.24 -14.25 0.24
CA THR A 116 6.34 -13.59 1.20
C THR A 116 6.60 -12.08 1.27
N LEU A 117 7.86 -11.64 1.20
CA LEU A 117 8.19 -10.20 1.17
C LEU A 117 7.71 -9.56 -0.13
N VAL A 118 7.92 -10.21 -1.27
CA VAL A 118 7.41 -9.72 -2.56
C VAL A 118 5.88 -9.67 -2.55
N GLY A 119 5.22 -10.68 -1.98
CA GLY A 119 3.78 -10.69 -1.78
C GLY A 119 3.30 -9.54 -0.89
N ALA A 120 4.06 -9.19 0.15
CA ALA A 120 3.75 -8.06 1.03
C ALA A 120 3.89 -6.71 0.31
N VAL A 121 4.84 -6.56 -0.63
CA VAL A 121 4.88 -5.38 -1.52
C VAL A 121 3.58 -5.27 -2.31
N CYS A 122 3.13 -6.37 -2.92
CA CYS A 122 1.88 -6.37 -3.69
C CYS A 122 0.66 -5.96 -2.85
N GLY A 123 0.60 -6.39 -1.61
CA GLY A 123 -0.52 -6.04 -0.72
C GLY A 123 -0.44 -4.62 -0.14
N ALA A 124 0.74 -3.98 -0.17
CA ALA A 124 0.92 -2.58 0.24
C ALA A 124 0.44 -1.58 -0.83
N VAL A 125 0.41 -1.98 -2.10
CA VAL A 125 0.08 -1.09 -3.22
C VAL A 125 -1.38 -0.62 -3.23
N PRO A 126 -2.42 -1.42 -2.94
CA PRO A 126 -3.81 -0.97 -3.04
C PRO A 126 -4.15 0.30 -2.25
N PRO A 127 -3.73 0.50 -0.99
CA PRO A 127 -3.97 1.77 -0.30
C PRO A 127 -3.20 2.94 -0.93
N MET A 128 -2.00 2.69 -1.49
CA MET A 128 -1.23 3.71 -2.23
C MET A 128 -1.94 4.13 -3.52
N VAL A 129 -2.60 3.20 -4.23
CA VAL A 129 -3.47 3.52 -5.38
C VAL A 129 -4.60 4.44 -4.95
N GLY A 130 -5.27 4.14 -3.83
CA GLY A 130 -6.32 4.99 -3.28
C GLY A 130 -5.81 6.39 -2.92
N TRP A 131 -4.67 6.46 -2.23
CA TRP A 131 -4.02 7.71 -1.86
C TRP A 131 -3.68 8.56 -3.09
N THR A 132 -2.94 8.01 -4.03
CA THR A 132 -2.48 8.73 -5.24
C THR A 132 -3.63 9.14 -6.16
N ALA A 133 -4.75 8.42 -6.12
CA ALA A 133 -5.95 8.81 -6.83
C ALA A 133 -6.55 10.12 -6.29
N MET A 134 -6.37 10.44 -5.01
CA MET A 134 -6.90 11.67 -4.39
C MET A 134 -5.90 12.82 -4.43
N THR A 135 -4.61 12.54 -4.22
CA THR A 135 -3.56 13.56 -4.13
C THR A 135 -2.88 13.86 -5.47
N GLY A 136 -2.91 12.92 -6.41
CA GLY A 136 -2.14 13.00 -7.66
C GLY A 136 -0.63 12.78 -7.46
N SER A 137 -0.16 12.45 -6.26
CA SER A 137 1.26 12.30 -5.92
C SER A 137 1.54 11.05 -5.09
N LEU A 138 2.75 10.51 -5.21
CA LEU A 138 3.27 9.43 -4.39
C LEU A 138 4.17 10.05 -3.30
N ASP A 139 3.55 10.64 -2.31
CA ASP A 139 4.19 11.33 -1.20
C ASP A 139 4.39 10.45 0.05
N ALA A 140 4.90 11.04 1.12
CA ALA A 140 5.19 10.34 2.36
C ALA A 140 3.96 9.64 2.98
N GLY A 141 2.76 10.24 2.85
CA GLY A 141 1.52 9.64 3.35
C GLY A 141 1.18 8.34 2.65
N ALA A 142 1.34 8.26 1.32
CA ALA A 142 1.17 7.02 0.56
C ALA A 142 2.09 5.91 1.08
N TRP A 143 3.36 6.25 1.33
CA TRP A 143 4.35 5.29 1.86
C TRP A 143 4.04 4.83 3.28
N VAL A 144 3.54 5.72 4.15
CA VAL A 144 3.14 5.33 5.52
C VAL A 144 1.96 4.37 5.49
N VAL A 145 0.90 4.68 4.74
CA VAL A 145 -0.27 3.79 4.66
C VAL A 145 0.10 2.47 4.00
N GLY A 146 0.88 2.49 2.91
CA GLY A 146 1.43 1.29 2.28
C GLY A 146 2.32 0.48 3.22
N GLY A 147 3.20 1.15 3.97
CA GLY A 147 4.12 0.54 4.94
C GLY A 147 3.40 -0.16 6.10
N ILE A 148 2.32 0.41 6.62
CA ILE A 148 1.46 -0.25 7.63
C ILE A 148 0.94 -1.57 7.08
N LEU A 149 0.41 -1.57 5.86
CA LEU A 149 -0.11 -2.79 5.21
C LEU A 149 1.01 -3.79 4.93
N PHE A 150 2.17 -3.31 4.47
CA PHE A 150 3.34 -4.16 4.23
C PHE A 150 3.76 -4.92 5.49
N VAL A 151 3.90 -4.22 6.61
CA VAL A 151 4.34 -4.84 7.88
C VAL A 151 3.25 -5.74 8.45
N TRP A 152 1.98 -5.32 8.42
CA TRP A 152 0.85 -6.11 8.94
C TRP A 152 0.71 -7.47 8.27
N GLN A 153 0.98 -7.56 6.97
CA GLN A 153 0.84 -8.82 6.24
C GLN A 153 1.83 -9.89 6.69
N LEU A 154 2.99 -9.51 7.21
CA LEU A 154 4.04 -10.48 7.52
C LEU A 154 3.62 -11.43 8.65
N PRO A 155 3.19 -10.98 9.85
CA PRO A 155 2.72 -11.90 10.88
C PRO A 155 1.47 -12.67 10.44
N HIS A 156 0.57 -12.03 9.68
CA HIS A 156 -0.63 -12.67 9.11
C HIS A 156 -0.27 -13.84 8.19
N PHE A 157 0.59 -13.62 7.20
CA PHE A 157 0.99 -14.66 6.25
C PHE A 157 1.86 -15.73 6.87
N MET A 158 2.72 -15.40 7.85
CA MET A 158 3.48 -16.40 8.58
C MET A 158 2.56 -17.33 9.36
N ALA A 159 1.55 -16.79 10.05
CA ALA A 159 0.56 -17.58 10.77
C ALA A 159 -0.25 -18.48 9.81
N LEU A 160 -0.71 -17.93 8.68
CA LEU A 160 -1.42 -18.68 7.65
C LEU A 160 -0.53 -19.78 7.05
N ALA A 161 0.72 -19.45 6.70
CA ALA A 161 1.65 -20.40 6.13
C ALA A 161 2.03 -21.52 7.11
N TRP A 162 2.07 -21.24 8.42
CA TRP A 162 2.24 -22.25 9.46
C TRP A 162 1.07 -23.23 9.47
N LEU A 163 -0.16 -22.74 9.45
CA LEU A 163 -1.37 -23.56 9.48
C LEU A 163 -1.51 -24.46 8.25
N TYR A 164 -1.02 -24.01 7.10
CA TYR A 164 -1.09 -24.74 5.82
C TYR A 164 0.28 -25.25 5.34
N ARG A 165 1.28 -25.40 6.24
CA ARG A 165 2.66 -25.77 5.87
C ARG A 165 2.76 -27.08 5.10
N GLU A 166 1.96 -28.08 5.47
CA GLU A 166 1.91 -29.37 4.78
C GLU A 166 1.29 -29.25 3.38
N ASP A 167 0.23 -28.45 3.26
CA ASP A 167 -0.46 -28.21 1.99
C ASP A 167 0.45 -27.47 1.00
N TYR A 168 1.15 -26.43 1.50
CA TYR A 168 2.17 -25.74 0.71
C TYR A 168 3.32 -26.66 0.32
N GLY A 169 3.75 -27.56 1.20
CA GLY A 169 4.75 -28.59 0.90
C GLY A 169 4.31 -29.50 -0.24
N ARG A 170 3.04 -29.99 -0.22
CA ARG A 170 2.47 -30.78 -1.32
C ARG A 170 2.47 -30.04 -2.66
N GLY A 171 2.15 -28.76 -2.65
CA GLY A 171 2.20 -27.90 -3.83
C GLY A 171 3.62 -27.56 -4.30
N GLY A 172 4.66 -27.94 -3.53
CA GLY A 172 6.05 -27.61 -3.81
C GLY A 172 6.37 -26.12 -3.66
N PHE A 173 5.66 -25.42 -2.76
CA PHE A 173 5.93 -24.01 -2.43
C PHE A 173 6.93 -23.91 -1.28
N VAL A 174 7.88 -23.02 -1.42
CA VAL A 174 8.94 -22.73 -0.43
C VAL A 174 8.45 -21.59 0.48
N MET A 175 7.58 -21.96 1.45
CA MET A 175 7.16 -21.03 2.49
C MET A 175 8.09 -21.14 3.70
N LEU A 176 8.37 -20.02 4.40
CA LEU A 176 9.27 -20.00 5.56
C LEU A 176 8.90 -21.09 6.59
N PRO A 177 7.62 -21.23 7.04
CA PRO A 177 7.26 -22.28 8.01
C PRO A 177 7.48 -23.71 7.50
N ALA A 178 7.43 -23.95 6.20
CA ALA A 178 7.72 -25.26 5.63
C ALA A 178 9.23 -25.59 5.59
N ARG A 179 10.08 -24.60 5.74
CA ARG A 179 11.56 -24.70 5.78
C ARG A 179 12.15 -24.51 7.19
N ASP A 180 11.31 -24.26 8.17
CA ASP A 180 11.68 -24.02 9.58
C ASP A 180 11.04 -25.11 10.47
N PRO A 181 11.62 -26.31 10.56
CA PRO A 181 11.06 -27.42 11.35
C PRO A 181 10.92 -27.09 12.84
N SER A 182 11.81 -26.23 13.36
CA SER A 182 11.77 -25.77 14.75
C SER A 182 10.67 -24.75 15.01
N GLY A 183 10.23 -24.03 13.98
CA GLY A 183 9.32 -22.89 14.07
C GLY A 183 9.94 -21.64 14.69
N ASN A 184 11.22 -21.64 15.00
CA ASN A 184 11.89 -20.53 15.67
C ASN A 184 11.94 -19.29 14.80
N LEU A 185 12.44 -19.42 13.57
CA LEU A 185 12.58 -18.30 12.65
C LEU A 185 11.22 -17.71 12.27
N THR A 186 10.23 -18.59 12.05
CA THR A 186 8.84 -18.19 11.80
C THR A 186 8.29 -17.37 12.96
N ALA A 187 8.46 -17.86 14.19
CA ALA A 187 7.94 -17.21 15.39
C ALA A 187 8.64 -15.87 15.69
N GLN A 188 9.96 -15.80 15.51
CA GLN A 188 10.72 -14.58 15.65
C GLN A 188 10.29 -13.54 14.60
N THR A 189 10.12 -13.95 13.35
CA THR A 189 9.62 -13.07 12.27
C THR A 189 8.25 -12.52 12.62
N MET A 190 7.31 -13.36 13.09
CA MET A 190 5.98 -12.93 13.52
C MET A 190 6.05 -11.90 14.65
N LEU A 191 6.87 -12.15 15.68
CA LEU A 191 6.99 -11.24 16.81
C LEU A 191 7.63 -9.91 16.43
N LEU A 192 8.76 -9.95 15.72
CA LEU A 192 9.46 -8.73 15.31
C LEU A 192 8.61 -7.85 14.41
N THR A 193 7.93 -8.45 13.43
CA THR A 193 7.06 -7.70 12.53
C THR A 193 5.80 -7.18 13.23
N SER A 194 5.25 -7.91 14.21
CA SER A 194 4.14 -7.42 15.04
C SER A 194 4.57 -6.22 15.90
N LEU A 195 5.77 -6.26 16.50
CA LEU A 195 6.33 -5.14 17.27
C LEU A 195 6.58 -3.91 16.38
N THR A 196 7.06 -4.11 15.14
CA THR A 196 7.31 -3.04 14.17
C THR A 196 6.02 -2.31 13.76
N LEU A 197 4.85 -2.96 13.87
CA LEU A 197 3.57 -2.30 13.58
C LEU A 197 3.29 -1.10 14.47
N VAL A 198 3.74 -1.10 15.72
CA VAL A 198 3.50 0.00 16.66
C VAL A 198 4.18 1.29 16.17
N PRO A 199 5.51 1.36 16.00
CA PRO A 199 6.15 2.57 15.50
C PRO A 199 5.71 2.91 14.08
N MET A 200 5.41 1.90 13.23
CA MET A 200 4.94 2.14 11.87
C MET A 200 3.58 2.83 11.83
N ALA A 201 2.66 2.45 12.73
CA ALA A 201 1.37 3.12 12.85
C ALA A 201 1.50 4.52 13.45
N LEU A 202 2.38 4.71 14.45
CA LEU A 202 2.64 6.03 15.05
C LEU A 202 3.18 7.04 14.05
N LEU A 203 3.89 6.61 13.00
CA LEU A 203 4.30 7.50 11.91
C LEU A 203 3.12 8.17 11.22
N ALA A 204 1.94 7.53 11.16
CA ALA A 204 0.74 8.16 10.60
C ALA A 204 0.30 9.36 11.44
N THR A 205 0.34 9.27 12.77
CA THR A 205 0.05 10.40 13.67
C THR A 205 1.12 11.47 13.58
N LEU A 206 2.40 11.10 13.56
CA LEU A 206 3.50 12.06 13.44
C LEU A 206 3.46 12.86 12.13
N GLN A 207 2.92 12.28 11.07
CA GLN A 207 2.71 12.96 9.79
C GLN A 207 1.36 13.69 9.70
N GLY A 208 0.57 13.70 10.77
CA GLY A 208 -0.74 14.36 10.80
C GLY A 208 -1.84 13.65 9.99
N LEU A 209 -1.63 12.39 9.60
CA LEU A 209 -2.63 11.61 8.86
C LEU A 209 -3.78 11.14 9.75
N ALA A 210 -3.50 10.94 11.04
CA ALA A 210 -4.48 10.55 12.06
C ALA A 210 -4.10 11.15 13.41
N GLY A 211 -5.09 11.31 14.28
CA GLY A 211 -4.94 11.95 15.58
C GLY A 211 -4.41 11.05 16.69
N ILE A 212 -4.53 11.55 17.94
CA ILE A 212 -4.05 10.84 19.14
C ILE A 212 -4.89 9.59 19.46
N VAL A 213 -6.19 9.59 19.12
CA VAL A 213 -7.07 8.43 19.34
C VAL A 213 -6.58 7.25 18.51
N PHE A 214 -6.22 7.52 17.24
CA PHE A 214 -5.60 6.50 16.39
C PHE A 214 -4.28 5.99 16.99
N ALA A 215 -3.39 6.88 17.46
CA ALA A 215 -2.11 6.48 18.05
C ALA A 215 -2.29 5.53 19.24
N LEU A 216 -3.22 5.85 20.14
CA LEU A 216 -3.53 5.01 21.31
C LEU A 216 -4.11 3.66 20.88
N CYS A 217 -5.13 3.65 20.02
CA CYS A 217 -5.74 2.41 19.55
C CYS A 217 -4.75 1.55 18.77
N ALA A 218 -3.93 2.15 17.89
CA ALA A 218 -2.92 1.45 17.11
C ALA A 218 -1.86 0.80 17.99
N THR A 219 -1.44 1.52 19.06
CA THR A 219 -0.50 0.97 20.05
C THR A 219 -1.12 -0.23 20.78
N LEU A 220 -2.34 -0.11 21.28
CA LEU A 220 -3.03 -1.21 21.98
C LEU A 220 -3.23 -2.43 21.08
N LEU A 221 -3.69 -2.22 19.85
CA LEU A 221 -3.88 -3.28 18.88
C LEU A 221 -2.54 -3.94 18.49
N GLY A 222 -1.49 -3.14 18.28
CA GLY A 222 -0.15 -3.63 17.97
C GLY A 222 0.45 -4.46 19.12
N LEU A 223 0.28 -4.02 20.37
CA LEU A 223 0.70 -4.76 21.54
C LEU A 223 -0.09 -6.06 21.71
N TRP A 224 -1.39 -6.06 21.43
CA TRP A 224 -2.20 -7.27 21.44
C TRP A 224 -1.71 -8.30 20.42
N LEU A 225 -1.47 -7.90 19.18
CA LEU A 225 -0.94 -8.80 18.14
C LEU A 225 0.48 -9.30 18.51
N SER A 226 1.32 -8.42 19.07
CA SER A 226 2.65 -8.77 19.56
C SER A 226 2.61 -9.78 20.71
N TRP A 227 1.64 -9.63 21.62
CA TRP A 227 1.43 -10.57 22.72
C TRP A 227 1.05 -11.98 22.20
N GLU A 228 0.12 -12.08 21.23
CA GLU A 228 -0.23 -13.38 20.65
C GLU A 228 0.95 -13.97 19.86
N SER A 229 1.74 -13.14 19.19
CA SER A 229 2.98 -13.58 18.51
C SER A 229 4.03 -14.07 19.51
N LEU A 230 4.16 -13.43 20.68
CA LEU A 230 5.03 -13.89 21.77
C LEU A 230 4.55 -15.23 22.36
N ARG A 231 3.23 -15.42 22.49
CA ARG A 231 2.66 -16.71 22.92
C ARG A 231 2.96 -17.80 21.90
N PHE A 232 2.87 -17.49 20.60
CA PHE A 232 3.28 -18.41 19.56
C PHE A 232 4.79 -18.72 19.63
N LEU A 233 5.65 -17.75 19.86
CA LEU A 233 7.10 -17.98 20.03
C LEU A 233 7.42 -18.94 21.17
N ARG A 234 6.63 -18.93 22.25
CA ARG A 234 6.83 -19.82 23.41
C ARG A 234 6.33 -21.24 23.16
N ALA A 235 5.16 -21.38 22.50
CA ALA A 235 4.47 -22.68 22.40
C ALA A 235 4.54 -23.33 21.01
N ARG A 236 4.63 -22.55 19.93
CA ARG A 236 4.73 -22.98 18.51
C ARG A 236 3.71 -24.05 18.11
N THR A 237 2.48 -23.90 18.57
CA THR A 237 1.36 -24.79 18.27
C THR A 237 0.43 -24.20 17.20
N ASP A 238 -0.30 -25.06 16.49
CA ASP A 238 -1.30 -24.63 15.51
C ASP A 238 -2.40 -23.78 16.16
N ALA A 239 -2.76 -24.05 17.42
CA ALA A 239 -3.72 -23.27 18.17
C ALA A 239 -3.23 -21.82 18.38
N MET A 240 -1.95 -21.60 18.68
CA MET A 240 -1.37 -20.27 18.83
C MET A 240 -1.23 -19.57 17.47
N ALA A 241 -0.81 -20.27 16.42
CA ALA A 241 -0.79 -19.72 15.07
C ALA A 241 -2.18 -19.26 14.63
N ARG A 242 -3.23 -20.05 14.91
CA ARG A 242 -4.61 -19.68 14.62
C ARG A 242 -5.03 -18.41 15.36
N ARG A 243 -4.61 -18.22 16.61
CA ARG A 243 -4.88 -17.00 17.37
C ARG A 243 -4.22 -15.79 16.72
N VAL A 244 -2.92 -15.85 16.39
CA VAL A 244 -2.22 -14.76 15.68
C VAL A 244 -2.95 -14.44 14.38
N PHE A 245 -3.33 -15.45 13.60
CA PHE A 245 -4.08 -15.29 12.36
C PHE A 245 -5.42 -14.56 12.59
N LEU A 246 -6.23 -15.00 13.54
CA LEU A 246 -7.53 -14.37 13.83
C LEU A 246 -7.38 -12.95 14.35
N VAL A 247 -6.42 -12.71 15.27
CA VAL A 247 -6.15 -11.37 15.80
C VAL A 247 -5.68 -10.45 14.69
N SER A 248 -4.84 -10.91 13.77
CA SER A 248 -4.41 -10.10 12.62
C SER A 248 -5.55 -9.74 11.66
N ILE A 249 -6.56 -10.61 11.51
CA ILE A 249 -7.78 -10.31 10.74
C ILE A 249 -8.62 -9.23 11.41
N VAL A 250 -8.72 -9.24 12.73
CA VAL A 250 -9.47 -8.24 13.50
C VAL A 250 -8.69 -6.92 13.59
N TYR A 251 -7.38 -7.00 13.74
CA TYR A 251 -6.48 -5.85 13.84
C TYR A 251 -6.66 -4.87 12.68
N LEU A 252 -6.57 -5.35 11.45
CA LEU A 252 -6.53 -4.46 10.28
C LEU A 252 -7.81 -3.65 10.08
N PRO A 253 -9.02 -4.24 10.07
CA PRO A 253 -10.24 -3.46 9.94
C PRO A 253 -10.44 -2.43 11.06
N LEU A 254 -10.12 -2.79 12.30
CA LEU A 254 -10.22 -1.87 13.43
C LEU A 254 -9.22 -0.72 13.30
N LEU A 255 -7.96 -1.02 12.98
CA LEU A 255 -6.93 0.00 12.76
C LEU A 255 -7.35 0.99 11.66
N LEU A 256 -7.79 0.46 10.52
CA LEU A 256 -8.20 1.27 9.38
C LEU A 256 -9.48 2.07 9.65
N LEU A 257 -10.41 1.51 10.41
CA LEU A 257 -11.62 2.23 10.84
C LEU A 257 -11.26 3.42 11.73
N VAL A 258 -10.42 3.22 12.75
CA VAL A 258 -9.99 4.30 13.64
C VAL A 258 -9.18 5.34 12.87
N MET A 259 -8.33 4.93 11.90
CA MET A 259 -7.58 5.85 11.05
C MET A 259 -8.52 6.78 10.25
N VAL A 260 -9.63 6.26 9.73
CA VAL A 260 -10.62 7.05 8.99
C VAL A 260 -11.41 7.98 9.93
N LEU A 261 -11.81 7.50 11.11
CA LEU A 261 -12.61 8.27 12.07
C LEU A 261 -11.81 9.40 12.74
N ASP A 262 -10.53 9.17 12.99
CA ASP A 262 -9.61 10.11 13.65
C ASP A 262 -8.65 10.77 12.65
N ARG A 263 -9.03 10.84 11.36
CA ARG A 263 -8.19 11.48 10.33
C ARG A 263 -8.00 12.95 10.62
N GLY A 264 -6.74 13.41 10.57
CA GLY A 264 -6.40 14.82 10.63
C GLY A 264 -6.72 15.54 9.32
N PRO A 265 -6.83 16.89 9.33
CA PRO A 265 -6.82 17.66 8.09
C PRO A 265 -5.47 17.46 7.41
N VAL A 266 -5.47 16.90 6.19
CA VAL A 266 -4.23 16.74 5.40
C VAL A 266 -3.67 18.14 5.13
N SER A 267 -2.58 18.49 5.84
CA SER A 267 -1.90 19.75 5.60
C SER A 267 -1.15 19.70 4.28
N PRO A 268 -1.34 20.67 3.36
CA PRO A 268 -0.57 20.72 2.11
C PRO A 268 0.95 20.86 2.32
N ALA A 269 1.39 21.14 3.55
CA ALA A 269 2.79 21.36 3.90
C ALA A 269 3.59 20.09 4.20
N ALA A 270 3.00 18.90 4.26
CA ALA A 270 3.71 17.63 4.45
C ALA A 270 4.45 17.14 3.19
N GLY A 271 4.27 17.79 2.04
CA GLY A 271 5.15 17.62 0.87
C GLY A 271 6.43 18.42 1.12
N VAL A 272 7.47 17.75 1.62
CA VAL A 272 8.83 18.30 1.54
C VAL A 272 9.06 18.63 0.06
N ARG A 273 9.12 19.92 -0.25
CA ARG A 273 9.45 20.43 -1.58
C ARG A 273 10.90 20.05 -1.88
N LEU A 274 11.11 18.89 -2.49
CA LEU A 274 12.35 18.58 -3.17
C LEU A 274 12.55 19.44 -4.46
N ARG A 275 11.73 20.47 -4.65
CA ARG A 275 11.86 21.43 -5.76
C ARG A 275 12.95 22.49 -5.55
N GLY A 276 13.66 22.51 -4.41
CA GLY A 276 14.68 23.51 -4.10
C GLY A 276 16.12 23.13 -4.45
N VAL A 277 16.40 21.94 -5.00
CA VAL A 277 17.78 21.48 -5.23
C VAL A 277 18.15 21.42 -6.72
N VAL A 278 17.21 21.60 -7.65
CA VAL A 278 17.52 21.52 -9.10
C VAL A 278 17.58 22.90 -9.78
N ASP A 279 17.06 23.97 -9.17
CA ASP A 279 17.17 25.35 -9.67
C ASP A 279 18.24 26.17 -8.92
N GLY A 280 19.37 25.56 -8.64
CA GLY A 280 20.58 26.23 -8.17
C GLY A 280 21.34 26.87 -9.32
N GLY A 281 20.85 27.97 -9.85
CA GLY A 281 21.52 28.66 -10.95
C GLY A 281 21.00 30.06 -11.26
N ASP A 282 20.67 30.85 -10.24
CA ASP A 282 20.56 32.30 -10.44
C ASP A 282 21.51 33.03 -9.48
N VAL A 283 22.60 33.45 -10.12
CA VAL A 283 23.63 34.34 -9.56
C VAL A 283 22.94 35.65 -9.16
N ALA A 284 22.92 35.91 -7.88
CA ALA A 284 22.50 37.17 -7.34
C ALA A 284 23.39 38.31 -7.87
N GLY A 285 22.86 39.10 -8.79
CA GLY A 285 23.45 40.39 -9.17
C GLY A 285 23.34 41.40 -8.00
N PRO A 286 24.28 42.34 -7.89
CA PRO A 286 24.36 43.27 -6.76
C PRO A 286 23.15 44.21 -6.72
N PRO A 287 22.78 44.71 -5.52
CA PRO A 287 21.61 45.58 -5.33
C PRO A 287 21.83 46.91 -6.06
N ARG A 288 20.90 47.29 -6.94
CA ARG A 288 20.86 48.62 -7.55
C ARG A 288 20.42 49.62 -6.49
N SER A 289 21.32 50.57 -6.20
CA SER A 289 21.11 51.77 -5.41
C SER A 289 20.10 52.68 -6.12
N ASN A 290 18.88 52.81 -5.61
CA ASN A 290 17.94 53.86 -5.98
C ASN A 290 18.22 55.09 -5.11
N ALA A 291 18.99 55.98 -5.64
CA ALA A 291 19.06 57.36 -5.17
C ALA A 291 18.71 58.26 -6.34
N GLU A 292 17.43 58.63 -6.46
CA GLU A 292 17.00 59.78 -7.26
C GLU A 292 17.00 61.00 -6.36
N PRO A 293 17.67 62.12 -6.77
CA PRO A 293 17.53 63.38 -6.08
C PRO A 293 16.26 64.14 -6.55
N ARG A 294 15.40 64.51 -5.60
CA ARG A 294 14.30 65.43 -5.80
C ARG A 294 14.84 66.82 -6.17
N MET A 295 14.37 67.38 -7.29
CA MET A 295 14.50 68.78 -7.63
C MET A 295 13.25 69.54 -7.16
N PRO A 296 13.41 70.80 -6.69
CA PRO A 296 12.30 71.58 -6.15
C PRO A 296 11.50 72.32 -7.25
N SER A 297 10.21 72.39 -6.97
CA SER A 297 9.22 73.15 -7.71
C SER A 297 9.44 74.68 -7.53
N GLY A 298 9.36 75.42 -8.60
CA GLY A 298 9.10 76.86 -8.51
C GLY A 298 9.40 77.68 -9.74
N GLN A 299 8.39 78.38 -10.22
CA GLN A 299 8.28 79.61 -10.96
C GLN A 299 7.84 79.57 -12.44
N THR A 300 6.52 79.80 -12.57
CA THR A 300 5.81 80.85 -13.30
C THR A 300 6.31 81.40 -14.66
N ALA A 301 5.32 81.42 -15.57
CA ALA A 301 5.28 81.98 -16.90
C ALA A 301 5.70 83.47 -16.99
N PRO A 302 5.87 84.08 -18.19
CA PRO A 302 4.69 84.49 -18.95
C PRO A 302 4.75 84.39 -20.48
N ALA A 303 3.56 84.69 -21.03
CA ALA A 303 3.16 84.71 -22.42
C ALA A 303 3.85 85.74 -23.32
N SER A 304 3.86 85.51 -24.61
CA SER A 304 3.39 86.45 -25.64
C SER A 304 3.47 85.86 -27.03
N ALA A 305 2.36 86.02 -27.74
CA ALA A 305 2.23 85.88 -29.19
C ALA A 305 2.81 87.17 -29.89
N PRO A 306 2.92 87.29 -31.22
CA PRO A 306 1.78 87.10 -32.15
C PRO A 306 1.85 85.93 -33.08
#